data_8b6c3162ffd573d2da164b7d0d454876
#
_entry.id   8b6c3162ffd573d2da164b7d0d454876
#
_cell.length_a   1.000
_cell.length_b   1.000
_cell.length_c   1.000
_cell.angle_alpha   90.00
_cell.angle_beta   90.00
_cell.angle_gamma   90.00
#
_symmetry.space_group_name_H-M   'P 1'
#
loop_
_entity.id
_entity.type
_entity.pdbx_description
1 polymer ?
#
loop_
_entity_poly.entity_id
_entity_poly.type
_entity_poly.pdbx_seq_one_letter_code
_entity_poly.pdbx_strand_id
1 'polypeptide(L)'
;ALSITPLDSIRRAIARHNGVADPTVSGGGVHGRGGRIENGLFPASHTAEELARIQELSQRNAGGPDSGQATRRRREHEREPGPIRRMVNAWWNRLLAAVYGGGFSMQEAEYEEHATRRDYIWNTLGTAVWGMAFPLLTIVSTQLAGAEEAGKFSIAFVTGTLIMIACNYGVRNFQVSDIDETTSFASYQLNRWICCALALGCGLLYSSARGYDAQMATIGLGVYLYKVIDGIADVYEGRLQQADKLYLAGMSQTLRSAGVVAIFSLTLFLTRSMPIAAMAMGIAAIASLVLVTAPLALLETEKSRRVSLREVGRLFVQCAPLFGALFLFNLIESMPKFVMEGTLAYKYQLYFNALFFPAQAILLSIGF
;
A
#
# COMPACT_ATOMS: atom_id res chain seq x y z
N ALA A 1 -3.29 15.79 -31.57
CA ALA A 1 -3.20 15.41 -30.16
C ALA A 1 -3.01 13.88 -30.08
N LEU A 2 -1.77 13.42 -30.00
CA LEU A 2 -1.43 12.01 -29.83
C LEU A 2 -1.46 11.71 -28.32
N SER A 3 -2.43 10.93 -27.88
CA SER A 3 -2.47 10.38 -26.53
C SER A 3 -1.37 9.31 -26.42
N ILE A 4 -0.27 9.67 -25.79
CA ILE A 4 0.79 8.72 -25.43
C ILE A 4 0.24 7.87 -24.28
N THR A 5 -0.01 6.60 -24.53
CA THR A 5 -0.44 5.67 -23.47
C THR A 5 0.68 5.45 -22.46
N PRO A 6 0.36 5.21 -21.17
CA PRO A 6 1.37 4.93 -20.12
C PRO A 6 2.34 3.78 -20.48
N LEU A 7 1.88 2.80 -21.24
CA LEU A 7 2.67 1.67 -21.74
C LEU A 7 3.83 2.07 -22.66
N ASP A 8 3.67 3.13 -23.45
CA ASP A 8 4.73 3.57 -24.38
C ASP A 8 5.85 4.32 -23.68
N SER A 9 5.55 4.95 -22.54
CA SER A 9 6.57 5.58 -21.69
C SER A 9 7.39 4.54 -20.94
N ILE A 10 6.78 3.46 -20.48
CA ILE A 10 7.44 2.34 -19.81
C ILE A 10 8.33 1.58 -20.80
N ARG A 11 7.85 1.27 -22.03
CA ARG A 11 8.66 0.65 -23.09
C ARG A 11 9.91 1.47 -23.44
N ARG A 12 9.79 2.80 -23.51
CA ARG A 12 10.92 3.71 -23.76
C ARG A 12 11.92 3.76 -22.61
N ALA A 13 11.47 3.65 -21.38
CA ALA A 13 12.34 3.57 -20.21
C ALA A 13 13.15 2.27 -20.20
N ILE A 14 12.52 1.13 -20.48
CA ILE A 14 13.16 -0.19 -20.56
C ILE A 14 14.16 -0.25 -21.72
N ALA A 15 13.82 0.31 -22.90
CA ALA A 15 14.72 0.34 -24.05
C ALA A 15 15.99 1.16 -23.80
N ARG A 16 15.89 2.29 -23.05
CA ARG A 16 17.06 3.09 -22.64
C ARG A 16 17.94 2.38 -21.63
N HIS A 17 17.35 1.63 -20.73
CA HIS A 17 18.11 0.89 -19.70
C HIS A 17 18.87 -0.28 -20.29
N ASN A 18 18.32 -0.92 -21.33
CA ASN A 18 18.93 -2.08 -22.00
C ASN A 18 19.82 -1.72 -23.19
N GLY A 19 20.10 -0.44 -23.44
CA GLY A 19 20.99 -0.01 -24.54
C GLY A 19 20.52 -0.35 -25.95
N VAL A 20 19.22 -0.64 -26.12
CA VAL A 20 18.61 -0.95 -27.42
C VAL A 20 18.16 0.35 -28.09
N ALA A 21 18.67 0.62 -29.29
CA ALA A 21 18.30 1.80 -30.08
C ALA A 21 16.80 1.82 -30.39
N ASP A 22 16.16 2.98 -30.26
CA ASP A 22 14.75 3.21 -30.50
C ASP A 22 14.37 2.86 -31.96
N PRO A 23 13.47 1.92 -32.23
CA PRO A 23 13.12 1.50 -33.60
C PRO A 23 12.30 2.53 -34.38
N THR A 24 11.99 3.70 -33.82
CA THR A 24 11.15 4.72 -34.47
C THR A 24 11.92 5.81 -35.22
N VAL A 25 13.26 5.74 -35.27
CA VAL A 25 14.10 6.73 -36.01
C VAL A 25 14.99 6.01 -37.01
N SER A 26 14.44 5.59 -38.13
CA SER A 26 15.21 5.46 -39.38
C SER A 26 14.26 5.42 -40.58
N GLY A 27 14.02 6.59 -41.13
CA GLY A 27 13.63 6.75 -42.53
C GLY A 27 14.86 7.25 -43.30
N GLY A 28 15.45 6.44 -44.13
CA GLY A 28 16.54 6.87 -44.99
C GLY A 28 17.39 5.65 -45.46
N GLY A 29 17.11 5.15 -46.66
CA GLY A 29 17.71 3.97 -47.21
C GLY A 29 19.20 4.07 -47.51
N VAL A 30 19.84 2.90 -47.67
CA VAL A 30 20.77 2.57 -48.79
C VAL A 30 20.96 1.03 -48.80
N HIS A 31 20.99 0.49 -50.03
CA HIS A 31 21.20 -0.89 -50.44
C HIS A 31 22.49 -1.58 -49.89
N GLY A 32 22.39 -2.89 -49.61
CA GLY A 32 23.58 -3.69 -49.60
C GLY A 32 23.45 -5.09 -48.97
N ARG A 33 23.27 -6.11 -49.85
CA ARG A 33 23.70 -7.51 -49.79
C ARG A 33 23.40 -8.40 -48.58
N GLY A 34 22.77 -9.50 -48.92
CA GLY A 34 22.37 -10.64 -48.10
C GLY A 34 23.49 -11.30 -47.29
N GLY A 35 23.09 -11.75 -46.12
CA GLY A 35 23.80 -12.62 -45.22
C GLY A 35 22.77 -13.41 -44.41
N ARG A 36 22.87 -14.70 -44.52
CA ARG A 36 22.05 -15.77 -43.94
C ARG A 36 21.94 -15.62 -42.43
N ILE A 37 20.74 -15.65 -41.92
CA ILE A 37 20.47 -15.69 -40.47
C ILE A 37 20.59 -17.16 -40.05
N GLU A 38 21.61 -17.48 -39.26
CA GLU A 38 21.66 -18.69 -38.45
C GLU A 38 21.24 -18.34 -37.02
N ASN A 39 20.30 -19.12 -36.50
CA ASN A 39 19.81 -19.08 -35.14
C ASN A 39 20.94 -19.39 -34.15
N GLY A 40 21.23 -18.46 -33.25
CA GLY A 40 22.12 -18.66 -32.11
C GLY A 40 21.69 -17.74 -30.98
N LEU A 41 20.83 -18.24 -30.10
CA LEU A 41 20.60 -17.67 -28.78
C LEU A 41 21.86 -17.91 -27.95
N PHE A 42 22.43 -16.84 -27.48
CA PHE A 42 23.40 -16.54 -26.43
C PHE A 42 24.60 -15.72 -26.96
N PRO A 43 24.91 -14.56 -26.37
CA PRO A 43 26.11 -13.84 -26.73
C PRO A 43 27.34 -14.58 -26.18
N ALA A 44 28.33 -14.60 -27.04
CA ALA A 44 29.58 -15.27 -26.92
C ALA A 44 30.30 -15.06 -25.58
N SER A 45 30.89 -16.16 -25.13
CA SER A 45 31.96 -16.19 -24.13
C SER A 45 32.93 -15.01 -24.26
N HIS A 46 33.08 -14.25 -23.19
CA HIS A 46 34.14 -13.26 -23.06
C HIS A 46 35.47 -13.88 -23.43
N THR A 47 36.24 -13.21 -24.27
CA THR A 47 37.57 -13.67 -24.65
C THR A 47 38.48 -13.70 -23.43
N ALA A 48 39.48 -14.59 -23.43
CA ALA A 48 40.42 -14.73 -22.32
C ALA A 48 41.11 -13.38 -21.94
N GLU A 49 41.25 -12.47 -22.91
CA GLU A 49 41.76 -11.10 -22.68
C GLU A 49 40.78 -10.20 -21.92
N GLU A 50 39.45 -10.33 -22.16
CA GLU A 50 38.46 -9.56 -21.39
C GLU A 50 38.39 -10.05 -19.95
N LEU A 51 38.45 -11.36 -19.72
CA LEU A 51 38.49 -11.94 -18.38
C LEU A 51 39.75 -11.52 -17.61
N ALA A 52 40.92 -11.50 -18.28
CA ALA A 52 42.16 -11.01 -17.69
C ALA A 52 42.09 -9.52 -17.32
N ARG A 53 41.45 -8.70 -18.16
CA ARG A 53 41.25 -7.27 -17.92
C ARG A 53 40.28 -7.00 -16.77
N ILE A 54 39.21 -7.79 -16.64
CA ILE A 54 38.27 -7.72 -15.51
C ILE A 54 38.96 -8.13 -14.21
N GLN A 55 39.81 -9.17 -14.25
CA GLN A 55 40.60 -9.59 -13.10
C GLN A 55 41.63 -8.54 -12.66
N GLU A 56 42.30 -7.88 -13.60
CA GLU A 56 43.29 -6.81 -13.33
C GLU A 56 42.61 -5.55 -12.76
N LEU A 57 41.41 -5.19 -13.26
CA LEU A 57 40.59 -4.10 -12.72
C LEU A 57 40.04 -4.43 -11.32
N SER A 58 39.69 -5.68 -11.08
CA SER A 58 39.24 -6.16 -9.77
C SER A 58 40.38 -6.11 -8.71
N GLN A 59 41.58 -6.52 -9.11
CA GLN A 59 42.76 -6.43 -8.23
C GLN A 59 43.23 -4.99 -7.98
N ARG A 60 43.09 -4.10 -8.95
CA ARG A 60 43.42 -2.67 -8.81
C ARG A 60 42.46 -1.95 -7.84
N ASN A 61 41.18 -2.34 -7.84
CA ASN A 61 40.16 -1.81 -6.91
C ASN A 61 40.28 -2.40 -5.49
N ALA A 62 40.92 -3.54 -5.31
CA ALA A 62 41.12 -4.17 -4.01
C ALA A 62 42.29 -3.54 -3.18
N GLY A 63 43.15 -2.71 -3.82
CA GLY A 63 44.34 -2.14 -3.19
C GLY A 63 44.30 -0.64 -2.88
N GLY A 64 43.19 0.06 -3.04
CA GLY A 64 43.06 1.49 -2.73
C GLY A 64 42.87 1.79 -1.24
N PRO A 65 43.40 2.92 -0.72
CA PRO A 65 43.27 3.29 0.70
C PRO A 65 41.81 3.50 1.17
N ASP A 66 40.82 3.50 0.26
CA ASP A 66 39.41 3.66 0.57
C ASP A 66 38.69 2.32 0.90
N SER A 67 39.34 1.17 0.65
CA SER A 67 38.72 -0.14 0.97
C SER A 67 38.54 -0.34 2.47
N GLY A 68 39.35 0.28 3.30
CA GLY A 68 39.23 0.27 4.76
C GLY A 68 38.05 1.07 5.28
N GLN A 69 37.67 2.16 4.61
CA GLN A 69 36.51 2.97 5.02
C GLN A 69 35.19 2.36 4.52
N ALA A 70 35.15 1.77 3.34
CA ALA A 70 33.98 1.07 2.83
C ALA A 70 33.66 -0.18 3.66
N THR A 71 34.67 -0.97 4.06
CA THR A 71 34.52 -2.13 4.94
C THR A 71 34.14 -1.73 6.37
N ARG A 72 34.63 -0.58 6.85
CA ARG A 72 34.26 -0.03 8.15
C ARG A 72 32.83 0.49 8.17
N ARG A 73 32.38 1.18 7.09
CA ARG A 73 30.98 1.61 6.91
C ARG A 73 30.03 0.43 6.77
N ARG A 74 30.44 -0.67 6.12
CA ARG A 74 29.64 -1.90 6.01
C ARG A 74 29.53 -2.61 7.37
N ARG A 75 30.58 -2.64 8.19
CA ARG A 75 30.56 -3.20 9.56
C ARG A 75 29.80 -2.32 10.57
N GLU A 76 29.76 -1.00 10.37
CA GLU A 76 28.94 -0.10 11.21
C GLU A 76 27.43 -0.25 10.93
N HIS A 77 27.03 -0.82 9.78
CA HIS A 77 25.64 -1.15 9.47
C HIS A 77 25.18 -2.52 10.00
N GLU A 78 26.10 -3.41 10.35
CA GLU A 78 25.81 -4.71 11.00
C GLU A 78 25.79 -4.58 12.54
N ARG A 79 25.07 -3.61 13.08
CA ARG A 79 24.71 -3.67 14.50
C ARG A 79 23.80 -4.87 14.70
N GLU A 80 24.24 -5.85 15.48
CA GLU A 80 23.43 -7.00 15.87
C GLU A 80 22.04 -6.52 16.31
N PRO A 81 20.97 -7.12 15.79
CA PRO A 81 19.62 -6.72 16.16
C PRO A 81 19.41 -6.90 17.66
N GLY A 82 18.90 -5.85 18.32
CA GLY A 82 18.60 -5.89 19.76
C GLY A 82 17.68 -7.08 20.13
N PRO A 83 17.62 -7.48 21.40
CA PRO A 83 16.91 -8.68 21.84
C PRO A 83 15.43 -8.69 21.43
N ILE A 84 14.76 -7.55 21.47
CA ILE A 84 13.37 -7.40 21.02
C ILE A 84 13.25 -7.67 19.51
N ARG A 85 14.17 -7.15 18.71
CA ARG A 85 14.19 -7.38 17.26
C ARG A 85 14.49 -8.83 16.90
N ARG A 86 15.34 -9.53 17.68
CA ARG A 86 15.59 -10.97 17.53
C ARG A 86 14.33 -11.79 17.85
N MET A 87 13.60 -11.43 18.90
CA MET A 87 12.35 -12.09 19.30
C MET A 87 11.24 -11.88 18.26
N VAL A 88 11.07 -10.66 17.76
CA VAL A 88 10.11 -10.33 16.69
C VAL A 88 10.48 -11.06 15.39
N ASN A 89 11.76 -11.08 15.01
CA ASN A 89 12.20 -11.82 13.82
C ASN A 89 11.98 -13.33 13.96
N ALA A 90 12.27 -13.91 15.13
CA ALA A 90 12.07 -15.33 15.38
C ALA A 90 10.58 -15.70 15.36
N TRP A 91 9.73 -14.86 15.96
CA TRP A 91 8.28 -15.04 15.92
C TRP A 91 7.74 -14.90 14.50
N TRP A 92 8.20 -13.89 13.77
CA TRP A 92 7.81 -13.62 12.40
C TRP A 92 8.21 -14.74 11.45
N ASN A 93 9.46 -15.23 11.56
CA ASN A 93 9.92 -16.35 10.75
C ASN A 93 9.13 -17.65 11.05
N ARG A 94 8.71 -17.85 12.29
CA ARG A 94 7.82 -18.98 12.67
C ARG A 94 6.42 -18.80 12.05
N LEU A 95 5.90 -17.59 12.04
CA LEU A 95 4.59 -17.27 11.46
C LEU A 95 4.62 -17.46 9.94
N LEU A 96 5.67 -16.98 9.26
CA LEU A 96 5.88 -17.19 7.83
C LEU A 96 6.09 -18.68 7.52
N ALA A 97 6.89 -19.39 8.29
CA ALA A 97 7.09 -20.83 8.12
C ALA A 97 5.78 -21.63 8.33
N ALA A 98 4.95 -21.22 9.28
CA ALA A 98 3.65 -21.85 9.52
C ALA A 98 2.65 -21.57 8.37
N VAL A 99 2.64 -20.34 7.83
CA VAL A 99 1.72 -19.92 6.75
C VAL A 99 2.16 -20.45 5.37
N TYR A 100 3.48 -20.61 5.14
CA TYR A 100 4.05 -20.91 3.82
C TYR A 100 4.86 -22.19 3.72
N GLY A 101 4.89 -23.02 4.76
CA GLY A 101 5.56 -24.32 4.71
C GLY A 101 7.09 -24.24 4.52
N GLY A 102 7.75 -23.16 4.92
CA GLY A 102 9.22 -23.06 4.93
C GLY A 102 9.90 -22.81 3.57
N GLY A 103 9.16 -22.49 2.52
CA GLY A 103 9.67 -22.45 1.13
C GLY A 103 10.38 -21.16 0.67
N PHE A 104 10.47 -20.12 1.48
CA PHE A 104 10.91 -18.81 1.01
C PHE A 104 12.41 -18.69 0.70
N SER A 105 13.28 -19.48 1.30
CA SER A 105 14.73 -19.33 1.14
C SER A 105 15.35 -20.14 0.00
N MET A 106 14.60 -21.05 -0.65
CA MET A 106 15.11 -21.92 -1.72
C MET A 106 14.59 -21.63 -3.13
N GLN A 107 13.70 -20.65 -3.30
CA GLN A 107 12.96 -20.45 -4.54
C GLN A 107 13.21 -19.09 -5.24
N GLU A 108 14.34 -18.42 -4.99
CA GLU A 108 14.57 -17.10 -5.62
C GLU A 108 14.57 -17.14 -7.14
N ALA A 109 15.11 -18.20 -7.77
CA ALA A 109 15.17 -18.33 -9.23
C ALA A 109 13.84 -18.77 -9.88
N GLU A 110 13.07 -19.66 -9.22
CA GLU A 110 11.72 -20.06 -9.64
C GLU A 110 10.69 -18.96 -9.36
N TYR A 111 11.06 -18.03 -8.49
CA TYR A 111 10.31 -16.92 -7.99
C TYR A 111 10.15 -15.78 -9.02
N GLU A 112 11.17 -15.51 -9.83
CA GLU A 112 11.14 -14.45 -10.84
C GLU A 112 10.19 -14.77 -12.00
N GLU A 113 10.10 -16.02 -12.41
CA GLU A 113 9.27 -16.43 -13.54
C GLU A 113 7.75 -16.29 -13.27
N HIS A 114 7.33 -16.39 -12.00
CA HIS A 114 5.92 -16.31 -11.59
C HIS A 114 5.58 -15.04 -10.78
N ALA A 115 6.53 -14.12 -10.60
CA ALA A 115 6.37 -12.94 -9.76
C ALA A 115 5.16 -12.09 -10.17
N THR A 116 5.05 -11.73 -11.45
CA THR A 116 3.97 -10.88 -11.97
C THR A 116 2.58 -11.48 -11.74
N ARG A 117 2.41 -12.79 -11.94
CA ARG A 117 1.12 -13.45 -11.74
C ARG A 117 0.73 -13.47 -10.27
N ARG A 118 1.67 -13.72 -9.38
CA ARG A 118 1.44 -13.76 -7.95
C ARG A 118 1.11 -12.37 -7.41
N ASP A 119 1.85 -11.35 -7.84
CA ASP A 119 1.61 -9.96 -7.47
C ASP A 119 0.22 -9.51 -7.91
N TYR A 120 -0.17 -9.83 -9.12
CA TYR A 120 -1.51 -9.55 -9.63
C TYR A 120 -2.60 -10.23 -8.79
N ILE A 121 -2.48 -11.54 -8.52
CA ILE A 121 -3.48 -12.29 -7.76
C ILE A 121 -3.63 -11.73 -6.35
N TRP A 122 -2.54 -11.52 -5.62
CA TRP A 122 -2.61 -11.05 -4.24
C TRP A 122 -3.04 -9.58 -4.14
N ASN A 123 -2.62 -8.74 -5.06
CA ASN A 123 -3.07 -7.34 -5.11
C ASN A 123 -4.56 -7.25 -5.42
N THR A 124 -5.04 -8.00 -6.42
CA THR A 124 -6.45 -8.07 -6.78
C THR A 124 -7.29 -8.61 -5.61
N LEU A 125 -6.84 -9.69 -4.97
CA LEU A 125 -7.52 -10.26 -3.80
C LEU A 125 -7.57 -9.25 -2.64
N GLY A 126 -6.45 -8.58 -2.35
CA GLY A 126 -6.37 -7.56 -1.30
C GLY A 126 -7.35 -6.43 -1.53
N THR A 127 -7.35 -5.88 -2.74
CA THR A 127 -8.24 -4.78 -3.12
C THR A 127 -9.70 -5.22 -3.13
N ALA A 128 -10.01 -6.43 -3.61
CA ALA A 128 -11.37 -6.97 -3.62
C ALA A 128 -11.90 -7.18 -2.19
N VAL A 129 -11.14 -7.82 -1.30
CA VAL A 129 -11.54 -8.04 0.09
C VAL A 129 -11.71 -6.72 0.83
N TRP A 130 -10.80 -5.76 0.62
CA TRP A 130 -10.90 -4.42 1.19
C TRP A 130 -12.14 -3.67 0.67
N GLY A 131 -12.40 -3.71 -0.63
CA GLY A 131 -13.56 -3.05 -1.26
C GLY A 131 -14.89 -3.66 -0.83
N MET A 132 -14.93 -4.99 -0.62
CA MET A 132 -16.11 -5.70 -0.14
C MET A 132 -16.34 -5.54 1.38
N ALA A 133 -15.40 -5.02 2.14
CA ALA A 133 -15.52 -4.89 3.60
C ALA A 133 -16.75 -4.06 4.00
N PHE A 134 -16.98 -2.90 3.37
CA PHE A 134 -18.12 -2.04 3.69
C PHE A 134 -19.48 -2.71 3.41
N PRO A 135 -19.75 -3.27 2.22
CA PRO A 135 -20.96 -4.04 1.96
C PRO A 135 -21.17 -5.18 2.97
N LEU A 136 -20.14 -5.98 3.24
CA LEU A 136 -20.24 -7.12 4.17
C LEU A 136 -20.56 -6.66 5.60
N LEU A 137 -19.85 -5.65 6.10
CA LEU A 137 -20.07 -5.07 7.43
C LEU A 137 -21.49 -4.50 7.54
N THR A 138 -21.99 -3.85 6.48
CA THR A 138 -23.35 -3.29 6.44
C THR A 138 -24.40 -4.40 6.47
N ILE A 139 -24.23 -5.50 5.71
CA ILE A 139 -25.14 -6.65 5.72
C ILE A 139 -25.18 -7.28 7.12
N VAL A 140 -24.01 -7.56 7.70
CA VAL A 140 -23.91 -8.14 9.05
C VAL A 140 -24.56 -7.24 10.10
N SER A 141 -24.28 -5.93 10.03
CA SER A 141 -24.88 -4.94 10.94
C SER A 141 -26.41 -4.94 10.84
N THR A 142 -26.95 -4.99 9.62
CA THR A 142 -28.40 -5.00 9.38
C THR A 142 -29.05 -6.25 9.96
N GLN A 143 -28.43 -7.41 9.74
CA GLN A 143 -28.99 -8.70 10.19
C GLN A 143 -28.93 -8.88 11.72
N LEU A 144 -27.88 -8.36 12.36
CA LEU A 144 -27.64 -8.60 13.78
C LEU A 144 -28.12 -7.49 14.70
N ALA A 145 -28.09 -6.22 14.25
CA ALA A 145 -28.42 -5.05 15.05
C ALA A 145 -29.62 -4.23 14.51
N GLY A 146 -30.08 -4.53 13.30
CA GLY A 146 -31.22 -3.86 12.67
C GLY A 146 -30.83 -2.64 11.84
N ALA A 147 -31.83 -2.12 11.08
CA ALA A 147 -31.59 -1.09 10.05
C ALA A 147 -31.17 0.26 10.61
N GLU A 148 -31.59 0.64 11.80
CA GLU A 148 -31.24 1.93 12.43
C GLU A 148 -29.77 1.94 12.85
N GLU A 149 -29.32 0.91 13.55
CA GLU A 149 -27.93 0.77 13.96
C GLU A 149 -26.97 0.61 12.78
N ALA A 150 -27.39 -0.15 11.75
CA ALA A 150 -26.64 -0.26 10.51
C ALA A 150 -26.54 1.08 9.77
N GLY A 151 -27.58 1.91 9.85
CA GLY A 151 -27.58 3.27 9.31
C GLY A 151 -26.59 4.19 10.03
N LYS A 152 -26.51 4.14 11.37
CA LYS A 152 -25.51 4.85 12.17
C LYS A 152 -24.09 4.42 11.80
N PHE A 153 -23.87 3.10 11.69
CA PHE A 153 -22.59 2.56 11.25
C PHE A 153 -22.23 3.01 9.83
N SER A 154 -23.20 3.03 8.92
CA SER A 154 -22.99 3.45 7.52
C SER A 154 -22.48 4.89 7.41
N ILE A 155 -23.07 5.85 8.12
CA ILE A 155 -22.63 7.24 8.08
C ILE A 155 -21.27 7.42 8.75
N ALA A 156 -21.01 6.70 9.86
CA ALA A 156 -19.69 6.67 10.48
C ALA A 156 -18.62 6.14 9.50
N PHE A 157 -18.95 5.10 8.71
CA PHE A 157 -18.04 4.54 7.71
C PHE A 157 -17.77 5.50 6.56
N VAL A 158 -18.77 6.22 6.08
CA VAL A 158 -18.61 7.27 5.04
C VAL A 158 -17.70 8.38 5.53
N THR A 159 -17.94 8.89 6.74
CA THR A 159 -17.07 9.90 7.36
C THR A 159 -15.65 9.36 7.55
N GLY A 160 -15.52 8.12 8.04
CA GLY A 160 -14.24 7.43 8.18
C GLY A 160 -13.49 7.28 6.85
N THR A 161 -14.19 7.08 5.74
CA THR A 161 -13.58 7.02 4.42
C THR A 161 -12.98 8.37 3.99
N LEU A 162 -13.67 9.48 4.27
CA LEU A 162 -13.11 10.82 4.05
C LEU A 162 -11.88 11.09 4.94
N ILE A 163 -11.92 10.64 6.20
CA ILE A 163 -10.77 10.69 7.11
C ILE A 163 -9.59 9.90 6.52
N MET A 164 -9.83 8.70 6.01
CA MET A 164 -8.78 7.87 5.37
C MET A 164 -8.17 8.57 4.15
N ILE A 165 -8.97 9.23 3.31
CA ILE A 165 -8.47 10.00 2.17
C ILE A 165 -7.57 11.15 2.65
N ALA A 166 -7.96 11.83 3.74
CA ALA A 166 -7.12 12.85 4.35
C ALA A 166 -5.83 12.26 4.97
N CYS A 167 -5.87 11.06 5.56
CA CYS A 167 -4.70 10.32 6.01
C CYS A 167 -3.75 10.01 4.86
N ASN A 168 -4.29 9.56 3.72
CA ASN A 168 -3.51 9.17 2.56
C ASN A 168 -2.85 10.37 1.86
N TYR A 169 -3.48 11.52 1.85
CA TYR A 169 -2.99 12.77 1.29
C TYR A 169 -2.40 12.64 -0.13
N GLY A 170 -2.74 11.57 -0.87
CA GLY A 170 -2.19 11.26 -2.19
C GLY A 170 -0.71 10.87 -2.21
N VAL A 171 -0.07 10.71 -1.07
CA VAL A 171 1.39 10.47 -0.92
C VAL A 171 1.83 9.14 -1.50
N ARG A 172 0.98 8.10 -1.47
CA ARG A 172 1.33 6.78 -2.01
C ARG A 172 1.75 6.82 -3.47
N ASN A 173 1.07 7.63 -4.30
CA ASN A 173 1.39 7.74 -5.72
C ASN A 173 2.82 8.27 -5.93
N PHE A 174 3.24 9.25 -5.12
CA PHE A 174 4.60 9.78 -5.15
C PHE A 174 5.61 8.75 -4.62
N GLN A 175 5.29 8.08 -3.51
CA GLN A 175 6.16 7.07 -2.90
C GLN A 175 6.46 5.92 -3.86
N VAL A 176 5.45 5.37 -4.52
CA VAL A 176 5.61 4.24 -5.45
C VAL A 176 6.35 4.64 -6.72
N SER A 177 6.21 5.90 -7.15
CA SER A 177 6.92 6.44 -8.32
C SER A 177 8.37 6.86 -8.03
N ASP A 178 8.76 6.99 -6.76
CA ASP A 178 10.12 7.37 -6.33
C ASP A 178 11.03 6.13 -6.27
N ILE A 179 11.33 5.57 -7.44
CA ILE A 179 12.16 4.36 -7.58
C ILE A 179 13.60 4.61 -7.10
N ASP A 180 14.13 5.81 -7.34
CA ASP A 180 15.49 6.21 -6.96
C ASP A 180 15.61 6.56 -5.46
N GLU A 181 14.53 6.41 -4.68
CA GLU A 181 14.47 6.73 -3.24
C GLU A 181 15.01 8.13 -2.91
N THR A 182 14.65 9.12 -3.72
CA THR A 182 15.06 10.52 -3.53
C THR A 182 14.52 11.10 -2.24
N THR A 183 13.37 10.60 -1.77
CA THR A 183 12.75 10.92 -0.49
C THR A 183 12.88 9.72 0.45
N SER A 184 13.37 9.96 1.66
CA SER A 184 13.57 8.89 2.64
C SER A 184 12.25 8.26 3.10
N PHE A 185 12.25 6.94 3.35
CA PHE A 185 11.07 6.24 3.88
C PHE A 185 10.59 6.84 5.21
N ALA A 186 11.52 7.28 6.06
CA ALA A 186 11.19 7.94 7.33
C ALA A 186 10.45 9.28 7.12
N SER A 187 10.74 10.03 6.04
CA SER A 187 10.01 11.25 5.69
C SER A 187 8.58 10.95 5.22
N TYR A 188 8.37 9.87 4.45
CA TYR A 188 7.03 9.37 4.10
C TYR A 188 6.23 8.95 5.33
N GLN A 189 6.86 8.21 6.26
CA GLN A 189 6.22 7.81 7.52
C GLN A 189 5.81 9.01 8.37
N LEU A 190 6.71 9.98 8.56
CA LEU A 190 6.41 11.18 9.37
C LEU A 190 5.26 11.98 8.75
N ASN A 191 5.28 12.20 7.43
CA ASN A 191 4.16 12.84 6.73
C ASN A 191 2.85 12.10 7.01
N ARG A 192 2.84 10.78 6.88
CA ARG A 192 1.66 9.94 7.14
C ARG A 192 1.15 10.07 8.58
N TRP A 193 2.03 10.03 9.56
CA TRP A 193 1.64 10.19 10.97
C TRP A 193 1.01 11.56 11.24
N ILE A 194 1.57 12.62 10.66
CA ILE A 194 1.01 13.98 10.79
C ILE A 194 -0.39 14.03 10.15
N CYS A 195 -0.55 13.55 8.91
CA CYS A 195 -1.85 13.50 8.24
C CYS A 195 -2.87 12.70 9.04
N CYS A 196 -2.51 11.54 9.56
CA CYS A 196 -3.40 10.68 10.35
C CYS A 196 -3.82 11.34 11.68
N ALA A 197 -2.90 11.99 12.37
CA ALA A 197 -3.23 12.71 13.60
C ALA A 197 -4.19 13.88 13.34
N LEU A 198 -3.93 14.67 12.30
CA LEU A 198 -4.80 15.78 11.89
C LEU A 198 -6.17 15.29 11.44
N ALA A 199 -6.22 14.26 10.59
CA ALA A 199 -7.47 13.70 10.07
C ALA A 199 -8.33 13.08 11.18
N LEU A 200 -7.72 12.37 12.13
CA LEU A 200 -8.43 11.87 13.32
C LEU A 200 -8.97 13.01 14.17
N GLY A 201 -8.15 14.04 14.43
CA GLY A 201 -8.58 15.24 15.15
C GLY A 201 -9.77 15.93 14.48
N CYS A 202 -9.74 16.08 13.15
CA CYS A 202 -10.87 16.61 12.37
C CYS A 202 -12.12 15.73 12.50
N GLY A 203 -11.98 14.40 12.47
CA GLY A 203 -13.10 13.46 12.63
C GLY A 203 -13.75 13.56 14.02
N LEU A 204 -12.94 13.66 15.08
CA LEU A 204 -13.43 13.85 16.45
C LEU A 204 -14.13 15.20 16.61
N LEU A 205 -13.54 16.26 16.05
CA LEU A 205 -14.13 17.60 16.04
C LEU A 205 -15.46 17.61 15.29
N TYR A 206 -15.55 16.94 14.14
CA TYR A 206 -16.80 16.78 13.39
C TYR A 206 -17.86 16.09 14.24
N SER A 207 -17.55 14.97 14.90
CA SER A 207 -18.48 14.25 15.77
C SER A 207 -18.99 15.13 16.93
N SER A 208 -18.09 15.92 17.53
CA SER A 208 -18.46 16.89 18.58
C SER A 208 -19.35 18.02 18.05
N ALA A 209 -19.02 18.58 16.89
CA ALA A 209 -19.78 19.67 16.25
C ALA A 209 -21.18 19.22 15.83
N ARG A 210 -21.35 17.95 15.46
CA ARG A 210 -22.66 17.34 15.13
C ARG A 210 -23.50 17.03 16.37
N GLY A 211 -22.93 17.09 17.56
CA GLY A 211 -23.62 16.78 18.81
C GLY A 211 -24.02 15.30 18.93
N TYR A 212 -23.17 14.38 18.40
CA TYR A 212 -23.45 12.95 18.50
C TYR A 212 -23.57 12.50 19.96
N ASP A 213 -24.56 11.62 20.21
CA ASP A 213 -24.67 10.95 21.50
C ASP A 213 -23.49 9.99 21.76
N ALA A 214 -23.35 9.53 22.98
CA ALA A 214 -22.23 8.66 23.36
C ALA A 214 -22.16 7.37 22.54
N GLN A 215 -23.32 6.84 22.13
CA GLN A 215 -23.37 5.66 21.30
C GLN A 215 -22.82 5.91 19.90
N MET A 216 -23.33 6.94 19.20
CA MET A 216 -22.89 7.32 17.87
C MET A 216 -21.42 7.77 17.87
N ALA A 217 -20.98 8.52 18.88
CA ALA A 217 -19.60 8.93 19.02
C ALA A 217 -18.64 7.73 19.18
N THR A 218 -19.05 6.69 19.94
CA THR A 218 -18.27 5.46 20.09
C THR A 218 -18.21 4.65 18.81
N ILE A 219 -19.30 4.52 18.07
CA ILE A 219 -19.33 3.88 16.75
C ILE A 219 -18.39 4.64 15.81
N GLY A 220 -18.51 5.97 15.75
CA GLY A 220 -17.65 6.84 14.95
C GLY A 220 -16.18 6.65 15.29
N LEU A 221 -15.81 6.69 16.57
CA LEU A 221 -14.43 6.51 17.02
C LEU A 221 -13.86 5.16 16.57
N GLY A 222 -14.59 4.07 16.74
CA GLY A 222 -14.14 2.73 16.31
C GLY A 222 -13.88 2.67 14.81
N VAL A 223 -14.79 3.21 14.00
CA VAL A 223 -14.65 3.29 12.53
C VAL A 223 -13.51 4.22 12.13
N TYR A 224 -13.36 5.39 12.77
CA TYR A 224 -12.28 6.33 12.47
C TYR A 224 -10.91 5.73 12.79
N LEU A 225 -10.78 5.02 13.90
CA LEU A 225 -9.57 4.28 14.22
C LEU A 225 -9.24 3.25 13.15
N TYR A 226 -10.21 2.44 12.73
CA TYR A 226 -10.00 1.50 11.64
C TYR A 226 -9.48 2.20 10.37
N LYS A 227 -10.11 3.28 9.95
CA LYS A 227 -9.75 4.01 8.73
C LYS A 227 -8.43 4.77 8.83
N VAL A 228 -8.09 5.30 9.99
CA VAL A 228 -6.77 5.90 10.26
C VAL A 228 -5.67 4.83 10.21
N ILE A 229 -5.92 3.66 10.78
CA ILE A 229 -4.98 2.54 10.70
C ILE A 229 -4.81 2.02 9.28
N ASP A 230 -5.88 1.97 8.48
CA ASP A 230 -5.80 1.71 7.04
C ASP A 230 -4.88 2.72 6.34
N GLY A 231 -5.04 4.02 6.67
CA GLY A 231 -4.15 5.08 6.18
C GLY A 231 -2.70 4.90 6.61
N ILE A 232 -2.42 4.51 7.86
CA ILE A 232 -1.05 4.23 8.33
C ILE A 232 -0.48 3.00 7.62
N ALA A 233 -1.26 1.94 7.45
CA ALA A 233 -0.84 0.72 6.78
C ALA A 233 -0.42 0.97 5.33
N ASP A 234 -1.09 1.89 4.65
CA ASP A 234 -0.85 2.25 3.26
C ASP A 234 0.60 2.71 2.99
N VAL A 235 1.28 3.41 3.91
CA VAL A 235 2.68 3.80 3.72
C VAL A 235 3.64 2.61 3.78
N TYR A 236 3.32 1.60 4.59
CA TYR A 236 4.10 0.35 4.68
C TYR A 236 3.85 -0.54 3.45
N GLU A 237 2.61 -0.63 3.00
CA GLU A 237 2.23 -1.34 1.78
C GLU A 237 2.80 -0.67 0.54
N GLY A 238 2.84 0.68 0.52
CA GLY A 238 3.54 1.46 -0.49
C GLY A 238 5.04 1.17 -0.53
N ARG A 239 5.68 0.95 0.62
CA ARG A 239 7.10 0.57 0.68
C ARG A 239 7.34 -0.83 0.12
N LEU A 240 6.47 -1.79 0.40
CA LEU A 240 6.54 -3.12 -0.19
C LEU A 240 6.37 -3.08 -1.71
N GLN A 241 5.45 -2.26 -2.20
CA GLN A 241 5.25 -2.04 -3.63
C GLN A 241 6.46 -1.38 -4.29
N GLN A 242 7.07 -0.38 -3.64
CA GLN A 242 8.29 0.30 -4.11
C GLN A 242 9.49 -0.67 -4.21
N ALA A 243 9.51 -1.71 -3.37
CA ALA A 243 10.53 -2.75 -3.34
C ALA A 243 10.17 -3.99 -4.22
N ASP A 244 9.26 -3.86 -5.18
CA ASP A 244 8.78 -4.93 -6.08
C ASP A 244 8.19 -6.15 -5.34
N LYS A 245 7.66 -5.95 -4.12
CA LYS A 245 7.01 -6.98 -3.30
C LYS A 245 5.52 -6.71 -3.14
N LEU A 246 4.83 -6.40 -4.25
CA LEU A 246 3.42 -6.02 -4.26
C LEU A 246 2.51 -7.12 -3.70
N TYR A 247 2.85 -8.40 -3.88
CA TYR A 247 2.09 -9.51 -3.32
C TYR A 247 2.03 -9.48 -1.79
N LEU A 248 3.11 -9.06 -1.11
CA LEU A 248 3.12 -8.91 0.35
C LEU A 248 2.21 -7.77 0.81
N ALA A 249 2.16 -6.68 0.04
CA ALA A 249 1.21 -5.60 0.28
C ALA A 249 -0.24 -6.10 0.16
N GLY A 250 -0.56 -6.84 -0.92
CA GLY A 250 -1.88 -7.44 -1.13
C GLY A 250 -2.26 -8.45 -0.04
N MET A 251 -1.32 -9.29 0.41
CA MET A 251 -1.53 -10.20 1.54
C MET A 251 -1.81 -9.46 2.84
N SER A 252 -1.01 -8.43 3.15
CA SER A 252 -1.19 -7.60 4.34
C SER A 252 -2.59 -6.97 4.35
N GLN A 253 -2.99 -6.37 3.23
CA GLN A 253 -4.31 -5.77 3.06
C GLN A 253 -5.44 -6.80 3.19
N THR A 254 -5.29 -7.99 2.58
CA THR A 254 -6.26 -9.09 2.68
C THR A 254 -6.46 -9.53 4.13
N LEU A 255 -5.36 -9.82 4.83
CA LEU A 255 -5.40 -10.29 6.23
C LEU A 255 -6.01 -9.22 7.15
N ARG A 256 -5.64 -7.96 6.97
CA ARG A 256 -6.19 -6.84 7.76
C ARG A 256 -7.70 -6.70 7.51
N SER A 257 -8.12 -6.64 6.26
CA SER A 257 -9.53 -6.43 5.91
C SER A 257 -10.40 -7.62 6.33
N ALA A 258 -9.98 -8.85 6.05
CA ALA A 258 -10.69 -10.05 6.46
C ALA A 258 -10.73 -10.20 7.99
N GLY A 259 -9.62 -9.91 8.69
CA GLY A 259 -9.55 -9.93 10.15
C GLY A 259 -10.48 -8.91 10.79
N VAL A 260 -10.53 -7.70 10.27
CA VAL A 260 -11.44 -6.64 10.72
C VAL A 260 -12.90 -7.05 10.55
N VAL A 261 -13.28 -7.56 9.37
CA VAL A 261 -14.65 -8.05 9.10
C VAL A 261 -15.00 -9.21 10.03
N ALA A 262 -14.09 -10.17 10.22
CA ALA A 262 -14.33 -11.32 11.07
C ALA A 262 -14.51 -10.93 12.56
N ILE A 263 -13.62 -10.08 13.10
CA ILE A 263 -13.68 -9.63 14.49
C ILE A 263 -14.92 -8.78 14.74
N PHE A 264 -15.24 -7.84 13.85
CA PHE A 264 -16.48 -7.07 13.93
C PHE A 264 -17.71 -7.96 13.95
N SER A 265 -17.82 -8.89 12.99
CA SER A 265 -18.95 -9.79 12.86
C SER A 265 -19.11 -10.70 14.07
N LEU A 266 -18.00 -11.28 14.55
CA LEU A 266 -18.00 -12.13 15.74
C LEU A 266 -18.42 -11.34 16.99
N THR A 267 -17.83 -10.16 17.19
CA THR A 267 -18.13 -9.30 18.35
C THR A 267 -19.58 -8.86 18.33
N LEU A 268 -20.11 -8.45 17.16
CA LEU A 268 -21.50 -8.05 17.01
C LEU A 268 -22.46 -9.22 17.26
N PHE A 269 -22.09 -10.43 16.78
CA PHE A 269 -22.88 -11.64 17.01
C PHE A 269 -22.98 -11.98 18.50
N LEU A 270 -21.87 -11.89 19.24
CA LEU A 270 -21.80 -12.22 20.67
C LEU A 270 -22.43 -11.15 21.56
N THR A 271 -22.17 -9.87 21.28
CA THR A 271 -22.56 -8.77 22.19
C THR A 271 -23.86 -8.08 21.81
N ARG A 272 -24.29 -8.21 20.54
CA ARG A 272 -25.45 -7.48 19.98
C ARG A 272 -25.31 -5.95 20.16
N SER A 273 -24.12 -5.45 20.37
CA SER A 273 -23.81 -4.05 20.62
C SER A 273 -22.94 -3.47 19.52
N MET A 274 -23.48 -2.52 18.74
CA MET A 274 -22.78 -1.86 17.65
C MET A 274 -21.53 -1.07 18.13
N PRO A 275 -21.59 -0.28 19.24
CA PRO A 275 -20.41 0.42 19.72
C PRO A 275 -19.24 -0.51 20.07
N ILE A 276 -19.55 -1.65 20.73
CA ILE A 276 -18.51 -2.62 21.13
C ILE A 276 -17.89 -3.27 19.86
N ALA A 277 -18.70 -3.63 18.89
CA ALA A 277 -18.24 -4.21 17.64
C ALA A 277 -17.37 -3.23 16.83
N ALA A 278 -17.77 -1.95 16.76
CA ALA A 278 -17.00 -0.91 16.10
C ALA A 278 -15.63 -0.67 16.77
N MET A 279 -15.59 -0.64 18.10
CA MET A 279 -14.33 -0.52 18.85
C MET A 279 -13.43 -1.76 18.66
N ALA A 280 -14.00 -2.95 18.70
CA ALA A 280 -13.27 -4.20 18.44
C ALA A 280 -12.66 -4.22 17.01
N MET A 281 -13.39 -3.68 16.02
CA MET A 281 -12.90 -3.48 14.65
C MET A 281 -11.65 -2.58 14.62
N GLY A 282 -11.68 -1.43 15.30
CA GLY A 282 -10.53 -0.53 15.41
C GLY A 282 -9.32 -1.19 16.09
N ILE A 283 -9.54 -1.93 17.17
CA ILE A 283 -8.50 -2.68 17.89
C ILE A 283 -7.91 -3.78 16.98
N ALA A 284 -8.74 -4.50 16.24
CA ALA A 284 -8.30 -5.52 15.29
C ALA A 284 -7.41 -4.93 14.18
N ALA A 285 -7.77 -3.74 13.68
CA ALA A 285 -6.95 -3.02 12.71
C ALA A 285 -5.58 -2.64 13.29
N ILE A 286 -5.52 -2.12 14.52
CA ILE A 286 -4.26 -1.82 15.23
C ILE A 286 -3.43 -3.09 15.39
N ALA A 287 -4.04 -4.19 15.84
CA ALA A 287 -3.34 -5.46 16.01
C ALA A 287 -2.76 -5.94 14.66
N SER A 288 -3.52 -5.88 13.58
CA SER A 288 -3.05 -6.26 12.24
C SER A 288 -1.88 -5.37 11.76
N LEU A 289 -1.95 -4.05 11.99
CA LEU A 289 -0.85 -3.13 11.66
C LEU A 289 0.43 -3.51 12.41
N VAL A 290 0.34 -3.72 13.72
CA VAL A 290 1.50 -3.96 14.59
C VAL A 290 2.07 -5.36 14.40
N LEU A 291 1.21 -6.37 14.21
CA LEU A 291 1.63 -7.77 14.16
C LEU A 291 1.98 -8.24 12.73
N VAL A 292 1.39 -7.64 11.71
CA VAL A 292 1.54 -8.09 10.31
C VAL A 292 2.15 -7.00 9.43
N THR A 293 1.43 -5.90 9.19
CA THR A 293 1.78 -4.91 8.15
C THR A 293 3.14 -4.24 8.41
N ALA A 294 3.34 -3.67 9.59
CA ALA A 294 4.57 -2.96 9.90
C ALA A 294 5.79 -3.90 9.99
N PRO A 295 5.75 -5.05 10.69
CA PRO A 295 6.86 -5.99 10.69
C PRO A 295 7.21 -6.48 9.28
N LEU A 296 6.21 -6.83 8.46
CA LEU A 296 6.41 -7.29 7.09
C LEU A 296 7.21 -6.27 6.27
N ALA A 297 6.75 -5.03 6.20
CA ALA A 297 7.46 -3.99 5.47
C ALA A 297 8.84 -3.68 6.07
N LEU A 298 8.96 -3.69 7.40
CA LEU A 298 10.20 -3.34 8.08
C LEU A 298 11.28 -4.43 8.02
N LEU A 299 10.90 -5.69 7.84
CA LEU A 299 11.82 -6.84 7.73
C LEU A 299 12.21 -7.11 6.28
N GLU A 300 11.25 -6.97 5.38
CA GLU A 300 11.40 -7.34 3.96
C GLU A 300 11.99 -6.23 3.09
N THR A 301 12.12 -5.00 3.58
CA THR A 301 12.64 -3.88 2.79
C THR A 301 13.80 -3.16 3.47
N GLU A 302 14.80 -2.78 2.70
CA GLU A 302 15.80 -1.81 3.15
C GLU A 302 15.15 -0.42 3.26
N LYS A 303 15.61 0.39 4.21
CA LYS A 303 15.01 1.70 4.47
C LYS A 303 15.99 2.72 4.94
N SER A 304 15.89 3.92 4.41
CA SER A 304 16.57 5.09 4.95
C SER A 304 15.87 5.54 6.25
N ARG A 305 16.65 5.76 7.31
CA ARG A 305 16.17 6.26 8.61
C ARG A 305 16.35 7.76 8.78
N ARG A 306 16.83 8.47 7.78
CA ARG A 306 17.06 9.91 7.87
C ARG A 306 15.73 10.63 7.67
N VAL A 307 15.28 11.34 8.68
CA VAL A 307 14.12 12.24 8.59
C VAL A 307 14.58 13.60 8.12
N SER A 308 13.96 14.14 7.09
CA SER A 308 14.20 15.50 6.60
C SER A 308 12.89 16.30 6.61
N LEU A 309 12.76 17.26 7.52
CA LEU A 309 11.57 18.13 7.58
C LEU A 309 11.34 18.91 6.28
N ARG A 310 12.42 19.19 5.52
CA ARG A 310 12.32 19.82 4.20
C ARG A 310 11.65 18.89 3.19
N GLU A 311 11.97 17.58 3.20
CA GLU A 311 11.30 16.58 2.37
C GLU A 311 9.83 16.46 2.74
N VAL A 312 9.50 16.39 4.02
CA VAL A 312 8.11 16.35 4.50
C VAL A 312 7.33 17.58 4.05
N GLY A 313 7.89 18.79 4.18
CA GLY A 313 7.27 20.01 3.68
C GLY A 313 7.07 19.99 2.16
N ARG A 314 8.03 19.46 1.40
CA ARG A 314 7.91 19.31 -0.05
C ARG A 314 6.79 18.34 -0.41
N LEU A 315 6.67 17.19 0.28
CA LEU A 315 5.58 16.25 0.07
C LEU A 315 4.20 16.89 0.29
N PHE A 316 4.03 17.70 1.34
CA PHE A 316 2.77 18.42 1.56
C PHE A 316 2.40 19.32 0.38
N VAL A 317 3.35 20.06 -0.15
CA VAL A 317 3.10 20.98 -1.28
C VAL A 317 2.85 20.20 -2.59
N GLN A 318 3.65 19.17 -2.87
CA GLN A 318 3.53 18.40 -4.11
C GLN A 318 2.27 17.55 -4.16
N CYS A 319 1.85 16.96 -3.03
CA CYS A 319 0.66 16.11 -2.97
C CYS A 319 -0.64 16.91 -2.82
N ALA A 320 -0.59 18.19 -2.41
CA ALA A 320 -1.78 19.00 -2.14
C ALA A 320 -2.80 19.07 -3.30
N PRO A 321 -2.40 19.28 -4.57
CA PRO A 321 -3.36 19.30 -5.68
C PRO A 321 -4.08 17.95 -5.87
N LEU A 322 -3.33 16.84 -5.79
CA LEU A 322 -3.89 15.50 -5.90
C LEU A 322 -4.82 15.19 -4.72
N PHE A 323 -4.39 15.52 -3.51
CA PHE A 323 -5.23 15.40 -2.32
C PHE A 323 -6.53 16.20 -2.46
N GLY A 324 -6.44 17.47 -2.86
CA GLY A 324 -7.61 18.33 -3.05
C GLY A 324 -8.60 17.74 -4.05
N ALA A 325 -8.12 17.24 -5.18
CA ALA A 325 -8.96 16.60 -6.19
C ALA A 325 -9.65 15.33 -5.66
N LEU A 326 -8.90 14.43 -5.03
CA LEU A 326 -9.43 13.18 -4.47
C LEU A 326 -10.41 13.45 -3.32
N PHE A 327 -10.09 14.38 -2.44
CA PHE A 327 -10.94 14.72 -1.30
C PHE A 327 -12.25 15.35 -1.75
N LEU A 328 -12.20 16.34 -2.66
CA LEU A 328 -13.40 16.99 -3.19
C LEU A 328 -14.28 16.02 -3.98
N PHE A 329 -13.69 15.13 -4.78
CA PHE A 329 -14.43 14.11 -5.50
C PHE A 329 -15.22 13.22 -4.54
N ASN A 330 -14.56 12.67 -3.53
CA ASN A 330 -15.21 11.80 -2.55
C ASN A 330 -16.18 12.57 -1.63
N LEU A 331 -15.90 13.83 -1.36
CA LEU A 331 -16.83 14.69 -0.60
C LEU A 331 -18.13 14.90 -1.39
N ILE A 332 -18.04 15.21 -2.69
CA ILE A 332 -19.21 15.37 -3.58
C ILE A 332 -20.02 14.07 -3.61
N GLU A 333 -19.36 12.93 -3.78
CA GLU A 333 -20.02 11.60 -3.76
C GLU A 333 -20.72 11.31 -2.42
N SER A 334 -20.15 11.79 -1.32
CA SER A 334 -20.66 11.57 0.03
C SER A 334 -21.74 12.61 0.46
N MET A 335 -21.85 13.75 -0.23
CA MET A 335 -22.76 14.84 0.13
C MET A 335 -24.23 14.41 0.32
N PRO A 336 -24.85 13.58 -0.56
CA PRO A 336 -26.22 13.13 -0.34
C PRO A 336 -26.40 12.45 1.00
N LYS A 337 -25.38 11.68 1.46
CA LYS A 337 -25.42 10.95 2.73
C LYS A 337 -25.36 11.89 3.93
N PHE A 338 -24.55 12.94 3.86
CA PHE A 338 -24.49 13.97 4.92
C PHE A 338 -25.76 14.83 5.00
N VAL A 339 -26.39 15.09 3.86
CA VAL A 339 -27.69 15.79 3.82
C VAL A 339 -28.79 14.91 4.45
N MET A 340 -28.83 13.63 4.10
CA MET A 340 -29.79 12.68 4.68
C MET A 340 -29.61 12.53 6.21
N GLU A 341 -28.38 12.54 6.71
CA GLU A 341 -28.10 12.46 8.15
C GLU A 341 -28.76 13.61 8.95
N GLY A 342 -28.81 14.80 8.36
CA GLY A 342 -29.43 15.96 9.00
C GLY A 342 -30.97 16.01 8.92
N THR A 343 -31.58 15.23 8.03
CA THR A 343 -32.99 15.37 7.66
C THR A 343 -33.83 14.10 7.79
N LEU A 344 -33.20 12.92 7.75
CA LEU A 344 -33.89 11.62 7.73
C LEU A 344 -33.38 10.69 8.82
N ALA A 345 -34.19 9.67 9.18
CA ALA A 345 -33.76 8.62 10.09
C ALA A 345 -32.60 7.80 9.50
N TYR A 346 -31.71 7.29 10.36
CA TYR A 346 -30.47 6.58 9.93
C TYR A 346 -30.73 5.36 9.05
N LYS A 347 -31.87 4.68 9.18
CA LYS A 347 -32.27 3.56 8.30
C LYS A 347 -32.24 3.92 6.80
N TYR A 348 -32.50 5.18 6.43
CA TYR A 348 -32.47 5.62 5.04
C TYR A 348 -31.03 5.69 4.48
N GLN A 349 -30.02 5.88 5.34
CA GLN A 349 -28.61 5.75 4.95
C GLN A 349 -28.29 4.34 4.46
N LEU A 350 -28.83 3.33 5.18
CA LEU A 350 -28.68 1.94 4.80
C LEU A 350 -29.30 1.67 3.42
N TYR A 351 -30.53 2.12 3.19
CA TYR A 351 -31.22 1.90 1.91
C TYR A 351 -30.50 2.58 0.76
N PHE A 352 -30.02 3.80 0.97
CA PHE A 352 -29.25 4.52 -0.03
C PHE A 352 -27.94 3.79 -0.39
N ASN A 353 -27.20 3.33 0.61
CA ASN A 353 -25.96 2.57 0.36
C ASN A 353 -26.24 1.24 -0.34
N ALA A 354 -27.32 0.54 0.01
CA ALA A 354 -27.70 -0.71 -0.65
C ALA A 354 -27.95 -0.52 -2.16
N LEU A 355 -28.52 0.60 -2.56
CA LEU A 355 -28.68 0.97 -3.99
C LEU A 355 -27.35 1.29 -4.67
N PHE A 356 -26.37 1.80 -3.92
CA PHE A 356 -25.06 2.14 -4.45
C PHE A 356 -24.09 0.96 -4.57
N PHE A 357 -24.29 -0.14 -3.82
CA PHE A 357 -23.36 -1.28 -3.83
C PHE A 357 -23.13 -1.89 -5.22
N PRO A 358 -24.15 -2.09 -6.09
CA PRO A 358 -23.91 -2.59 -7.44
C PRO A 358 -23.02 -1.66 -8.27
N ALA A 359 -23.22 -0.34 -8.17
CA ALA A 359 -22.40 0.64 -8.87
C ALA A 359 -20.96 0.64 -8.37
N GLN A 360 -20.74 0.55 -7.05
CA GLN A 360 -19.41 0.43 -6.45
C GLN A 360 -18.71 -0.85 -6.86
N ALA A 361 -19.42 -1.98 -6.97
CA ALA A 361 -18.85 -3.25 -7.44
C ALA A 361 -18.37 -3.14 -8.89
N ILE A 362 -19.13 -2.46 -9.76
CA ILE A 362 -18.72 -2.21 -11.15
C ILE A 362 -17.48 -1.31 -11.19
N LEU A 363 -17.47 -0.20 -10.45
CA LEU A 363 -16.31 0.71 -10.38
C LEU A 363 -15.06 0.00 -9.86
N LEU A 364 -15.20 -0.86 -8.85
CA LEU A 364 -14.09 -1.66 -8.33
C LEU A 364 -13.55 -2.62 -9.40
N SER A 365 -14.45 -3.24 -10.19
CA SER A 365 -14.05 -4.18 -11.25
C SER A 365 -13.32 -3.50 -12.42
N ILE A 366 -13.61 -2.22 -12.69
CA ILE A 366 -12.93 -1.44 -13.73
C ILE A 366 -11.53 -0.99 -13.26
N GLY A 367 -11.34 -0.85 -11.94
CA GLY A 367 -10.07 -0.44 -11.33
C GLY A 367 -8.99 -1.54 -11.29
N PHE A 368 -9.33 -2.76 -11.66
CA PHE A 368 -8.42 -3.90 -11.82
C PHE A 368 -7.91 -4.00 -13.25
#